data_fd3992b5b4c0fee5286eb9635a072d7f
#
_entry.id   fd3992b5b4c0fee5286eb9635a072d7f
#
_cell.length_a   1.000
_cell.length_b   1.000
_cell.length_c   1.000
_cell.angle_alpha   90.00
_cell.angle_beta   90.00
_cell.angle_gamma   90.00
#
_symmetry.space_group_name_H-M   'P 1'
#
loop_
_entity.id
_entity.type
_entity.pdbx_description
1 polymer ?
#
loop_
_entity_poly.entity_id
_entity_poly.type
_entity_poly.pdbx_seq_one_letter_code
_entity_poly.pdbx_strand_id
1 'polypeptide(L)'
;MYASWSMRAMKSRLLSSAYSIKNLRHFSATTEECRSPLSGIRVLDLTRIVAGPYCTMILGDLGAEILKIERPGGGDEARKWGPPFLEGTQDSTYFLSVNRNKKSICIDFKEGKDIIYELAKKSDVLIENYVPGKLKKMGLGYEDISKVAPHLVYCSLTGYGYKGPYANRPGYDVIAASVGGLLHITGQKDGPPCKVGVAVTDMATGLYAHGAILTALYQRMKTERGQWIQCNLLQTQVASLINIGSSYLIANKEAVRWGSEHESIVPYEAFPTKDGYMTVGTGSEVQFKELAKRMRLTELLDCEKFRNNTSRVQNRDELVEILRREFKKKDNKTWAEIFEGSPFPYGPINTIGQVFDDPHVKHIEMVQEVEHSSGKKIKVVGPPVTYSYATNKVRSAPPVAGQHTDEILKTPTVRLRLRKPKCSKKVQWTQGTVDNEHMNKKKSKCCCIYEKPRSFGESSSEESEDECEHCHGHKDAHKKVLHHNAEPPKEEIPSSAGNFIS
;
A
#
# COMPACT_ATOMS: atom_id res chain seq x y z
N MET A 1 20.66 58.93 11.12
CA MET A 1 21.87 58.57 10.35
C MET A 1 21.62 57.20 9.71
N TYR A 2 21.21 57.19 8.46
CA TYR A 2 21.01 55.97 7.70
C TYR A 2 22.28 55.70 6.91
N ALA A 3 22.93 54.56 7.17
CA ALA A 3 24.10 54.16 6.44
C ALA A 3 23.68 53.46 5.11
N SER A 4 24.02 54.08 4.01
CA SER A 4 23.86 53.54 2.65
C SER A 4 24.91 52.43 2.42
N TRP A 5 24.50 51.18 2.38
CA TRP A 5 25.33 50.05 1.96
C TRP A 5 25.25 49.91 0.43
N SER A 6 26.39 50.09 -0.20
CA SER A 6 26.49 50.10 -1.66
C SER A 6 26.24 48.72 -2.26
N MET A 7 25.33 48.68 -3.25
CA MET A 7 24.96 47.53 -4.08
C MET A 7 26.10 46.93 -4.95
N ARG A 8 27.31 47.42 -4.84
CA ARG A 8 28.49 46.88 -5.61
C ARG A 8 29.15 45.69 -4.95
N ALA A 9 29.05 45.51 -3.63
CA ALA A 9 29.64 44.39 -2.91
C ALA A 9 28.86 43.06 -2.98
N MET A 10 27.63 43.10 -3.44
CA MET A 10 26.74 41.91 -3.57
C MET A 10 26.86 41.20 -4.93
N LYS A 11 27.37 41.89 -5.96
CA LYS A 11 27.52 41.28 -7.30
C LYS A 11 28.78 40.43 -7.47
N SER A 12 29.81 40.57 -6.61
CA SER A 12 31.03 39.79 -6.75
C SER A 12 31.05 38.44 -6.01
N ARG A 13 30.06 38.19 -5.10
CA ARG A 13 29.95 36.88 -4.43
C ARG A 13 28.96 35.90 -5.07
N LEU A 14 28.23 36.29 -6.10
CA LEU A 14 27.28 35.45 -6.83
C LEU A 14 27.87 34.77 -8.08
N LEU A 15 29.15 35.04 -8.41
CA LEU A 15 29.77 34.47 -9.63
C LEU A 15 30.91 33.48 -9.34
N SER A 16 31.17 33.07 -8.11
CA SER A 16 32.23 32.07 -7.81
C SER A 16 31.74 30.75 -7.26
N SER A 17 30.44 30.47 -7.30
CA SER A 17 29.91 29.12 -7.08
C SER A 17 29.55 28.48 -8.42
N ALA A 18 30.55 28.26 -9.26
CA ALA A 18 30.45 27.28 -10.34
C ALA A 18 30.38 25.89 -9.66
N TYR A 19 29.16 25.45 -9.33
CA TYR A 19 28.91 24.04 -8.98
C TYR A 19 29.41 23.20 -10.17
N SER A 20 30.48 22.45 -9.90
CA SER A 20 30.99 21.44 -10.82
C SER A 20 29.91 20.41 -11.07
N ILE A 21 29.19 20.56 -12.17
CA ILE A 21 28.30 19.55 -12.77
C ILE A 21 29.19 18.47 -13.42
N LYS A 22 30.01 17.80 -12.61
CA LYS A 22 30.75 16.62 -13.02
C LYS A 22 30.04 15.42 -12.39
N ASN A 23 29.04 14.93 -13.07
CA ASN A 23 28.50 13.55 -13.06
C ASN A 23 27.05 13.49 -13.56
N LEU A 24 26.71 14.34 -14.54
CA LEU A 24 25.58 14.01 -15.39
C LEU A 24 26.04 12.85 -16.28
N ARG A 25 25.65 11.63 -15.95
CA ARG A 25 25.64 10.55 -16.93
C ARG A 25 24.87 11.10 -18.15
N HIS A 26 25.50 11.16 -19.30
CA HIS A 26 24.82 11.48 -20.55
C HIS A 26 23.79 10.36 -20.83
N PHE A 27 22.60 10.52 -20.29
CA PHE A 27 21.44 9.82 -20.76
C PHE A 27 20.97 10.57 -22.00
N SER A 28 21.00 9.91 -23.16
CA SER A 28 20.15 10.27 -24.30
C SER A 28 18.72 9.91 -23.90
N ALA A 29 18.15 10.67 -22.96
CA ALA A 29 16.80 10.49 -22.50
C ALA A 29 15.84 10.99 -23.57
N THR A 30 14.81 10.23 -23.89
CA THR A 30 13.70 10.70 -24.70
C THR A 30 13.04 11.90 -24.02
N THR A 31 12.37 12.76 -24.77
CA THR A 31 11.68 13.94 -24.20
C THR A 31 10.66 13.55 -23.11
N GLU A 32 10.13 12.34 -23.15
CA GLU A 32 9.19 11.82 -22.17
C GLU A 32 9.88 11.34 -20.88
N GLU A 33 11.06 10.70 -20.99
CA GLU A 33 11.86 10.32 -19.81
C GLU A 33 12.34 11.54 -19.01
N CYS A 34 12.69 12.64 -19.68
CA CYS A 34 13.06 13.90 -19.03
C CYS A 34 11.92 14.53 -18.23
N ARG A 35 10.66 14.19 -18.53
CA ARG A 35 9.48 14.71 -17.81
C ARG A 35 9.06 13.88 -16.62
N SER A 36 9.55 12.65 -16.46
CA SER A 36 9.26 11.79 -15.31
C SER A 36 10.18 12.15 -14.14
N PRO A 37 9.67 12.75 -13.04
CA PRO A 37 10.50 13.32 -11.97
C PRO A 37 11.46 12.33 -11.31
N LEU A 38 11.09 11.05 -11.27
CA LEU A 38 11.89 9.97 -10.68
C LEU A 38 12.48 9.02 -11.73
N SER A 39 12.60 9.48 -12.98
CA SER A 39 13.32 8.72 -14.02
C SER A 39 14.74 8.40 -13.56
N GLY A 40 15.17 7.15 -13.71
CA GLY A 40 16.47 6.66 -13.24
C GLY A 40 16.54 6.29 -11.77
N ILE A 41 15.51 6.53 -10.99
CA ILE A 41 15.38 6.04 -9.60
C ILE A 41 14.82 4.62 -9.60
N ARG A 42 15.49 3.70 -8.91
CA ARG A 42 15.07 2.31 -8.73
C ARG A 42 14.72 2.02 -7.28
N VAL A 43 13.57 1.42 -7.05
CA VAL A 43 13.03 1.08 -5.73
C VAL A 43 12.87 -0.42 -5.60
N LEU A 44 13.52 -1.02 -4.60
CA LEU A 44 13.25 -2.39 -4.16
C LEU A 44 12.07 -2.38 -3.19
N ASP A 45 10.94 -2.89 -3.62
CA ASP A 45 9.70 -2.97 -2.86
C ASP A 45 9.53 -4.37 -2.26
N LEU A 46 9.90 -4.54 -0.97
CA LEU A 46 9.69 -5.75 -0.21
C LEU A 46 8.39 -5.69 0.60
N THR A 47 7.55 -4.69 0.32
CA THR A 47 6.33 -4.44 1.11
C THR A 47 5.17 -5.31 0.67
N ARG A 48 4.16 -5.38 1.53
CA ARG A 48 2.93 -6.17 1.34
C ARG A 48 1.72 -5.36 1.81
N ILE A 49 0.56 -5.77 1.40
CA ILE A 49 -0.75 -5.29 1.86
C ILE A 49 -1.03 -3.89 1.30
N VAL A 50 -0.98 -2.79 2.10
CA VAL A 50 -1.39 -1.45 1.63
C VAL A 50 -0.31 -0.38 1.83
N ALA A 51 0.11 -0.08 3.06
CA ALA A 51 0.89 1.12 3.36
C ALA A 51 2.15 1.28 2.49
N GLY A 52 2.97 0.23 2.42
CA GLY A 52 4.16 0.20 1.58
C GLY A 52 3.84 0.14 0.09
N PRO A 53 2.99 -0.77 -0.38
CA PRO A 53 2.57 -0.82 -1.77
C PRO A 53 1.96 0.49 -2.28
N TYR A 54 1.19 1.21 -1.48
CA TYR A 54 0.64 2.51 -1.82
C TYR A 54 1.75 3.57 -1.99
N CYS A 55 2.72 3.60 -1.06
CA CYS A 55 3.90 4.46 -1.16
C CYS A 55 4.67 4.21 -2.46
N THR A 56 5.01 2.95 -2.76
CA THR A 56 5.81 2.60 -3.94
C THR A 56 5.04 2.78 -5.24
N MET A 57 3.71 2.63 -5.24
CA MET A 57 2.86 2.95 -6.37
C MET A 57 2.97 4.44 -6.73
N ILE A 58 2.93 5.35 -5.75
CA ILE A 58 3.07 6.79 -5.98
C ILE A 58 4.45 7.12 -6.57
N LEU A 59 5.52 6.52 -6.04
CA LEU A 59 6.86 6.66 -6.61
C LEU A 59 6.90 6.14 -8.07
N GLY A 60 6.20 5.02 -8.32
CA GLY A 60 6.01 4.47 -9.66
C GLY A 60 5.27 5.45 -10.58
N ASP A 61 4.18 6.08 -10.16
CA ASP A 61 3.44 7.07 -10.94
C ASP A 61 4.32 8.25 -11.36
N LEU A 62 5.27 8.64 -10.50
CA LEU A 62 6.27 9.70 -10.76
C LEU A 62 7.46 9.24 -11.61
N GLY A 63 7.51 7.99 -12.04
CA GLY A 63 8.52 7.50 -12.99
C GLY A 63 9.63 6.63 -12.40
N ALA A 64 9.63 6.33 -11.12
CA ALA A 64 10.57 5.38 -10.55
C ALA A 64 10.32 3.96 -11.09
N GLU A 65 11.38 3.18 -11.28
CA GLU A 65 11.30 1.75 -11.55
C GLU A 65 11.08 1.00 -10.23
N ILE A 66 9.91 0.38 -10.08
CA ILE A 66 9.55 -0.35 -8.86
C ILE A 66 9.73 -1.84 -9.08
N LEU A 67 10.67 -2.45 -8.35
CA LEU A 67 10.91 -3.89 -8.34
C LEU A 67 10.27 -4.49 -7.08
N LYS A 68 9.05 -5.00 -7.20
CA LYS A 68 8.35 -5.67 -6.11
C LYS A 68 8.87 -7.08 -5.95
N ILE A 69 9.52 -7.34 -4.80
CA ILE A 69 10.05 -8.66 -4.46
C ILE A 69 8.98 -9.45 -3.70
N GLU A 70 8.55 -10.54 -4.29
CA GLU A 70 7.49 -11.40 -3.74
C GLU A 70 8.02 -12.79 -3.43
N ARG A 71 7.37 -13.50 -2.51
CA ARG A 71 7.71 -14.89 -2.20
C ARG A 71 7.23 -15.82 -3.31
N PRO A 72 8.03 -16.81 -3.73
CA PRO A 72 7.56 -17.87 -4.63
C PRO A 72 6.31 -18.58 -4.09
N GLY A 73 5.38 -18.91 -4.97
CA GLY A 73 4.17 -19.69 -4.66
C GLY A 73 3.06 -18.99 -3.89
N GLY A 74 3.27 -17.74 -3.43
CA GLY A 74 2.25 -17.05 -2.64
C GLY A 74 2.15 -15.55 -2.88
N GLY A 75 3.25 -14.91 -3.25
CA GLY A 75 3.32 -13.48 -3.46
C GLY A 75 2.96 -12.65 -2.24
N ASP A 76 2.40 -11.47 -2.49
CA ASP A 76 1.79 -10.60 -1.49
C ASP A 76 0.47 -11.21 -1.01
N GLU A 77 0.24 -11.21 0.31
CA GLU A 77 -0.99 -11.74 0.91
C GLU A 77 -2.25 -11.05 0.37
N ALA A 78 -2.15 -9.78 0.02
CA ALA A 78 -3.27 -9.01 -0.55
C ALA A 78 -3.80 -9.61 -1.86
N ARG A 79 -3.00 -10.40 -2.61
CA ARG A 79 -3.48 -11.10 -3.82
C ARG A 79 -4.67 -12.01 -3.53
N LYS A 80 -4.75 -12.56 -2.32
CA LYS A 80 -5.79 -13.51 -1.90
C LYS A 80 -6.97 -12.84 -1.18
N TRP A 81 -6.95 -11.51 -1.00
CA TRP A 81 -7.98 -10.78 -0.25
C TRP A 81 -9.19 -10.43 -1.15
N GLY A 82 -9.79 -11.43 -1.72
CA GLY A 82 -11.05 -11.35 -2.44
C GLY A 82 -12.12 -12.24 -1.81
N PRO A 83 -13.36 -12.23 -2.32
CA PRO A 83 -13.82 -11.49 -3.48
C PRO A 83 -13.88 -9.96 -3.28
N PRO A 84 -13.89 -9.14 -4.37
CA PRO A 84 -13.82 -9.55 -5.76
C PRO A 84 -12.40 -9.84 -6.27
N PHE A 85 -12.32 -10.72 -7.26
CA PHE A 85 -11.09 -11.03 -8.00
C PHE A 85 -11.21 -10.56 -9.44
N LEU A 86 -10.09 -10.30 -10.10
CA LEU A 86 -10.09 -10.09 -11.53
C LEU A 86 -10.43 -11.42 -12.21
N GLU A 87 -11.50 -11.41 -13.00
CA GLU A 87 -12.03 -12.59 -13.66
C GLU A 87 -10.95 -13.32 -14.48
N GLY A 88 -10.85 -14.64 -14.33
CA GLY A 88 -9.84 -15.49 -14.97
C GLY A 88 -8.43 -15.37 -14.34
N THR A 89 -8.31 -14.74 -13.17
CA THR A 89 -7.07 -14.67 -12.39
C THR A 89 -7.33 -14.98 -10.92
N GLN A 90 -6.25 -15.10 -10.12
CA GLN A 90 -6.34 -15.21 -8.67
C GLN A 90 -6.00 -13.89 -7.97
N ASP A 91 -5.86 -12.79 -8.71
CA ASP A 91 -5.50 -11.52 -8.14
C ASP A 91 -6.75 -10.76 -7.66
N SER A 92 -6.80 -10.43 -6.38
CA SER A 92 -7.88 -9.63 -5.81
C SER A 92 -7.82 -8.19 -6.32
N THR A 93 -8.98 -7.54 -6.43
CA THR A 93 -9.05 -6.10 -6.72
C THR A 93 -8.34 -5.27 -5.65
N TYR A 94 -8.22 -5.81 -4.43
CA TYR A 94 -7.47 -5.19 -3.34
C TYR A 94 -5.98 -5.06 -3.68
N PHE A 95 -5.34 -6.14 -4.16
CA PHE A 95 -3.96 -6.10 -4.65
C PHE A 95 -3.82 -5.15 -5.84
N LEU A 96 -4.74 -5.23 -6.79
CA LEU A 96 -4.68 -4.44 -8.02
C LEU A 96 -4.76 -2.93 -7.75
N SER A 97 -5.45 -2.51 -6.68
CA SER A 97 -5.66 -1.10 -6.35
C SER A 97 -4.37 -0.31 -6.02
N VAL A 98 -3.32 -0.98 -5.53
CA VAL A 98 -2.10 -0.33 -5.00
C VAL A 98 -0.79 -0.83 -5.62
N ASN A 99 -0.86 -1.53 -6.77
CA ASN A 99 0.34 -2.15 -7.37
C ASN A 99 0.57 -1.83 -8.86
N ARG A 100 -0.10 -0.81 -9.43
CA ARG A 100 0.21 -0.34 -10.79
C ARG A 100 1.64 0.21 -10.89
N ASN A 101 2.19 0.26 -12.09
CA ASN A 101 3.54 0.75 -12.38
C ASN A 101 4.66 -0.02 -11.68
N LYS A 102 4.45 -1.32 -11.37
CA LYS A 102 5.45 -2.16 -10.72
C LYS A 102 5.85 -3.34 -11.61
N LYS A 103 7.07 -3.82 -11.41
CA LYS A 103 7.57 -5.10 -11.91
C LYS A 103 7.62 -6.08 -10.74
N SER A 104 7.04 -7.27 -10.89
CA SER A 104 7.08 -8.33 -9.86
C SER A 104 8.17 -9.34 -10.14
N ILE A 105 8.96 -9.66 -9.12
CA ILE A 105 10.04 -10.65 -9.13
C ILE A 105 9.81 -11.61 -7.97
N CYS A 106 9.84 -12.91 -8.22
CA CYS A 106 9.77 -13.93 -7.17
C CYS A 106 11.16 -14.33 -6.68
N ILE A 107 11.45 -14.02 -5.41
CA ILE A 107 12.72 -14.37 -4.75
C ILE A 107 12.42 -14.89 -3.34
N ASP A 108 12.94 -16.08 -3.01
CA ASP A 108 12.98 -16.52 -1.61
C ASP A 108 14.03 -15.72 -0.83
N PHE A 109 13.64 -15.09 0.28
CA PHE A 109 14.53 -14.20 1.04
C PHE A 109 15.68 -14.93 1.75
N LYS A 110 15.55 -16.21 2.01
CA LYS A 110 16.60 -17.00 2.66
C LYS A 110 17.63 -17.49 1.65
N GLU A 111 17.15 -18.03 0.54
CA GLU A 111 17.99 -18.62 -0.49
C GLU A 111 18.52 -17.58 -1.47
N GLY A 112 17.69 -16.56 -1.78
CA GLY A 112 18.00 -15.49 -2.73
C GLY A 112 18.58 -14.22 -2.11
N LYS A 113 19.10 -14.27 -0.88
CA LYS A 113 19.66 -13.08 -0.21
C LYS A 113 20.75 -12.38 -1.03
N ASP A 114 21.65 -13.15 -1.65
CA ASP A 114 22.73 -12.59 -2.46
C ASP A 114 22.19 -11.84 -3.69
N ILE A 115 21.08 -12.30 -4.25
CA ILE A 115 20.36 -11.61 -5.34
C ILE A 115 19.85 -10.25 -4.86
N ILE A 116 19.23 -10.21 -3.68
CA ILE A 116 18.72 -8.97 -3.09
C ILE A 116 19.87 -7.99 -2.83
N TYR A 117 21.04 -8.45 -2.39
CA TYR A 117 22.22 -7.61 -2.23
C TYR A 117 22.70 -7.01 -3.56
N GLU A 118 22.75 -7.82 -4.64
CA GLU A 118 23.14 -7.31 -5.97
C GLU A 118 22.11 -6.31 -6.54
N LEU A 119 20.83 -6.54 -6.29
CA LEU A 119 19.77 -5.59 -6.63
C LEU A 119 19.89 -4.31 -5.79
N ALA A 120 20.17 -4.42 -4.49
CA ALA A 120 20.32 -3.27 -3.60
C ALA A 120 21.48 -2.36 -4.02
N LYS A 121 22.63 -2.92 -4.45
CA LYS A 121 23.77 -2.14 -4.98
C LYS A 121 23.42 -1.27 -6.18
N LYS A 122 22.35 -1.62 -6.91
CA LYS A 122 21.91 -0.96 -8.13
C LYS A 122 20.58 -0.20 -7.95
N SER A 123 20.12 -0.11 -6.72
CA SER A 123 18.87 0.55 -6.36
C SER A 123 19.12 1.77 -5.50
N ASP A 124 18.18 2.68 -5.50
CA ASP A 124 18.24 3.94 -4.78
C ASP A 124 17.50 3.87 -3.46
N VAL A 125 16.44 3.07 -3.42
CA VAL A 125 15.55 2.91 -2.27
C VAL A 125 15.28 1.42 -2.03
N LEU A 126 15.24 0.99 -0.78
CA LEU A 126 14.63 -0.25 -0.34
C LEU A 126 13.53 0.09 0.66
N ILE A 127 12.35 -0.45 0.46
CA ILE A 127 11.22 -0.26 1.37
C ILE A 127 10.67 -1.62 1.81
N GLU A 128 10.36 -1.73 3.12
CA GLU A 128 9.86 -2.96 3.72
C GLU A 128 8.79 -2.65 4.80
N ASN A 129 7.92 -3.63 5.10
CA ASN A 129 6.91 -3.49 6.16
C ASN A 129 6.75 -4.76 7.00
N TYR A 130 7.87 -5.35 7.38
CA TYR A 130 7.89 -6.51 8.28
C TYR A 130 7.92 -6.07 9.75
N VAL A 131 7.57 -7.00 10.63
CA VAL A 131 7.73 -6.80 12.08
C VAL A 131 9.22 -6.52 12.39
N PRO A 132 9.53 -5.56 13.27
CA PRO A 132 10.91 -5.21 13.63
C PRO A 132 11.80 -6.43 13.89
N GLY A 133 13.02 -6.41 13.33
CA GLY A 133 13.99 -7.49 13.46
C GLY A 133 13.79 -8.70 12.55
N LYS A 134 12.67 -8.85 11.83
CA LYS A 134 12.46 -10.00 10.95
C LYS A 134 13.46 -10.03 9.79
N LEU A 135 13.62 -8.93 9.07
CA LEU A 135 14.59 -8.84 7.97
C LEU A 135 16.03 -8.87 8.47
N LYS A 136 16.33 -8.30 9.65
CA LYS A 136 17.63 -8.40 10.29
C LYS A 136 18.05 -9.86 10.54
N LYS A 137 17.13 -10.72 11.02
CA LYS A 137 17.38 -12.16 11.20
C LYS A 137 17.69 -12.89 9.88
N MET A 138 17.28 -12.32 8.75
CA MET A 138 17.56 -12.85 7.41
C MET A 138 18.82 -12.20 6.78
N GLY A 139 19.48 -11.27 7.48
CA GLY A 139 20.60 -10.49 6.95
C GLY A 139 20.18 -9.45 5.91
N LEU A 140 18.94 -8.99 5.96
CA LEU A 140 18.36 -7.99 5.05
C LEU A 140 17.97 -6.71 5.80
N GLY A 141 18.39 -6.54 7.05
CA GLY A 141 18.17 -5.33 7.82
C GLY A 141 18.99 -4.13 7.31
N TYR A 142 18.68 -2.94 7.83
CA TYR A 142 19.40 -1.73 7.44
C TYR A 142 20.92 -1.87 7.59
N GLU A 143 21.40 -2.40 8.74
CA GLU A 143 22.81 -2.56 9.01
C GLU A 143 23.53 -3.52 8.05
N ASP A 144 22.80 -4.48 7.48
CA ASP A 144 23.33 -5.42 6.50
C ASP A 144 23.37 -4.81 5.10
N ILE A 145 22.27 -4.19 4.69
CA ILE A 145 22.12 -3.54 3.38
C ILE A 145 23.06 -2.33 3.25
N SER A 146 23.18 -1.51 4.29
CA SER A 146 24.04 -0.31 4.25
C SER A 146 25.54 -0.62 4.08
N LYS A 147 25.99 -1.83 4.46
CA LYS A 147 27.39 -2.27 4.23
C LYS A 147 27.67 -2.52 2.74
N VAL A 148 26.68 -2.98 1.98
CA VAL A 148 26.83 -3.31 0.56
C VAL A 148 26.33 -2.20 -0.37
N ALA A 149 25.43 -1.34 0.13
CA ALA A 149 24.84 -0.23 -0.60
C ALA A 149 24.70 1.01 0.30
N PRO A 150 25.80 1.70 0.65
CA PRO A 150 25.78 2.84 1.59
C PRO A 150 25.05 4.07 1.07
N HIS A 151 24.79 4.14 -0.23
CA HIS A 151 24.03 5.19 -0.89
C HIS A 151 22.49 4.97 -0.84
N LEU A 152 22.07 3.76 -0.45
CA LEU A 152 20.67 3.36 -0.53
C LEU A 152 19.86 3.95 0.62
N VAL A 153 18.70 4.53 0.30
CA VAL A 153 17.70 4.96 1.29
C VAL A 153 16.88 3.75 1.71
N TYR A 154 16.97 3.37 2.97
CA TYR A 154 16.25 2.23 3.54
C TYR A 154 15.02 2.73 4.30
N CYS A 155 13.81 2.35 3.91
CA CYS A 155 12.57 2.78 4.55
C CYS A 155 11.85 1.59 5.18
N SER A 156 11.64 1.64 6.50
CA SER A 156 10.88 0.64 7.25
C SER A 156 9.52 1.17 7.66
N LEU A 157 8.46 0.44 7.35
CA LEU A 157 7.10 0.70 7.78
C LEU A 157 6.69 -0.35 8.82
N THR A 158 6.27 0.08 9.99
CA THR A 158 5.90 -0.83 11.09
C THR A 158 4.59 -0.42 11.74
N GLY A 159 3.99 -1.27 12.57
CA GLY A 159 2.81 -0.90 13.33
C GLY A 159 3.09 0.16 14.39
N TYR A 160 4.18 0.00 15.16
CA TYR A 160 4.45 0.78 16.38
C TYR A 160 5.88 1.30 16.50
N GLY A 161 6.72 1.14 15.46
CA GLY A 161 8.13 1.55 15.50
C GLY A 161 9.06 0.47 16.05
N TYR A 162 10.35 0.81 16.11
CA TYR A 162 11.42 -0.12 16.53
C TYR A 162 11.75 -0.05 18.04
N LYS A 163 11.17 0.90 18.74
CA LYS A 163 11.41 1.13 20.18
C LYS A 163 10.08 1.30 20.92
N GLY A 164 10.11 1.05 22.22
CA GLY A 164 8.94 1.20 23.09
C GLY A 164 8.21 -0.10 23.37
N PRO A 165 7.18 -0.06 24.24
CA PRO A 165 6.52 -1.26 24.78
C PRO A 165 5.74 -2.05 23.72
N TYR A 166 5.41 -1.46 22.58
CA TYR A 166 4.62 -2.08 21.50
C TYR A 166 5.45 -2.49 20.28
N ALA A 167 6.77 -2.28 20.27
CA ALA A 167 7.62 -2.50 19.12
C ALA A 167 7.48 -3.89 18.48
N ASN A 168 7.26 -4.93 19.28
CA ASN A 168 7.13 -6.31 18.80
C ASN A 168 5.68 -6.73 18.49
N ARG A 169 4.69 -5.82 18.63
CA ARG A 169 3.30 -6.13 18.33
C ARG A 169 3.05 -6.05 16.84
N PRO A 170 2.29 -6.99 16.26
CA PRO A 170 1.79 -6.82 14.89
C PRO A 170 0.81 -5.64 14.85
N GLY A 171 0.85 -4.87 13.75
CA GLY A 171 -0.05 -3.75 13.52
C GLY A 171 -0.71 -3.86 12.16
N TYR A 172 -2.02 -3.57 12.14
CA TYR A 172 -2.81 -3.33 10.94
C TYR A 172 -3.47 -1.96 11.05
N ASP A 173 -3.94 -1.44 9.93
CA ASP A 173 -4.63 -0.14 9.85
C ASP A 173 -5.64 0.07 10.98
N VAL A 174 -6.65 -0.81 11.06
CA VAL A 174 -7.75 -0.69 12.03
C VAL A 174 -7.26 -0.77 13.49
N ILE A 175 -6.19 -1.53 13.77
CA ILE A 175 -5.63 -1.65 15.12
C ILE A 175 -4.90 -0.36 15.50
N ALA A 176 -4.09 0.19 14.60
CA ALA A 176 -3.41 1.47 14.82
C ALA A 176 -4.41 2.63 14.92
N ALA A 177 -5.45 2.63 14.09
CA ALA A 177 -6.55 3.60 14.15
C ALA A 177 -7.33 3.50 15.47
N SER A 178 -7.53 2.29 16.00
CA SER A 178 -8.18 2.07 17.30
C SER A 178 -7.31 2.61 18.45
N VAL A 179 -6.05 2.16 18.53
CA VAL A 179 -5.11 2.57 19.58
C VAL A 179 -4.79 4.08 19.48
N GLY A 180 -4.76 4.62 18.29
CA GLY A 180 -4.48 6.04 17.99
C GLY A 180 -5.71 6.96 18.05
N GLY A 181 -6.85 6.50 18.56
CA GLY A 181 -8.02 7.33 18.87
C GLY A 181 -8.97 7.61 17.70
N LEU A 182 -8.63 7.24 16.45
CA LEU A 182 -9.46 7.56 15.28
C LEU A 182 -10.84 6.89 15.36
N LEU A 183 -10.93 5.63 15.80
CA LEU A 183 -12.21 4.94 15.94
C LEU A 183 -13.09 5.59 17.01
N HIS A 184 -12.47 6.10 18.09
CA HIS A 184 -13.21 6.78 19.17
C HIS A 184 -13.98 7.99 18.65
N ILE A 185 -13.40 8.77 17.75
CA ILE A 185 -13.98 10.00 17.20
C ILE A 185 -14.79 9.80 15.91
N THR A 186 -14.85 8.57 15.39
CA THR A 186 -15.54 8.24 14.12
C THR A 186 -16.82 7.46 14.39
N GLY A 187 -17.94 7.91 13.82
CA GLY A 187 -19.25 7.29 13.96
C GLY A 187 -20.35 8.30 14.30
N GLN A 188 -21.57 7.83 14.40
CA GLN A 188 -22.73 8.61 14.82
C GLN A 188 -22.55 9.11 16.26
N LYS A 189 -23.12 10.28 16.59
CA LYS A 189 -22.97 10.95 17.88
C LYS A 189 -23.26 10.03 19.06
N ASP A 190 -24.36 9.30 19.01
CA ASP A 190 -24.81 8.36 20.04
C ASP A 190 -24.63 6.90 19.66
N GLY A 191 -23.87 6.63 18.57
CA GLY A 191 -23.61 5.30 18.06
C GLY A 191 -22.30 4.69 18.56
N PRO A 192 -22.01 3.44 18.21
CA PRO A 192 -20.73 2.80 18.52
C PRO A 192 -19.59 3.41 17.71
N PRO A 193 -18.32 3.26 18.17
CA PRO A 193 -17.15 3.57 17.36
C PRO A 193 -17.16 2.83 16.02
N CYS A 194 -16.79 3.53 14.95
CA CYS A 194 -16.74 2.96 13.60
C CYS A 194 -15.36 3.11 12.97
N LYS A 195 -14.98 2.16 12.10
CA LYS A 195 -13.81 2.37 11.26
C LYS A 195 -14.16 3.26 10.07
N VAL A 196 -13.17 3.96 9.54
CA VAL A 196 -13.28 4.61 8.23
C VAL A 196 -13.40 3.54 7.13
N GLY A 197 -14.14 3.83 6.08
CA GLY A 197 -14.43 2.87 4.99
C GLY A 197 -13.20 2.33 4.26
N VAL A 198 -12.13 3.13 4.16
CA VAL A 198 -10.84 2.75 3.59
C VAL A 198 -9.77 2.62 4.68
N ALA A 199 -8.63 2.00 4.38
CA ALA A 199 -7.48 1.87 5.27
C ALA A 199 -6.71 3.22 5.35
N VAL A 200 -7.31 4.22 6.01
CA VAL A 200 -6.83 5.60 5.99
C VAL A 200 -5.49 5.78 6.71
N THR A 201 -5.24 5.03 7.79
CA THR A 201 -3.97 5.07 8.53
C THR A 201 -2.83 4.48 7.69
N ASP A 202 -3.09 3.38 6.97
CA ASP A 202 -2.14 2.81 6.01
C ASP A 202 -1.83 3.80 4.88
N MET A 203 -2.87 4.40 4.28
CA MET A 203 -2.72 5.39 3.21
C MET A 203 -1.91 6.60 3.69
N ALA A 204 -2.24 7.17 4.85
CA ALA A 204 -1.50 8.29 5.43
C ALA A 204 -0.04 7.92 5.71
N THR A 205 0.22 6.71 6.24
CA THR A 205 1.59 6.21 6.46
C THR A 205 2.35 6.07 5.15
N GLY A 206 1.71 5.57 4.09
CA GLY A 206 2.28 5.52 2.75
C GLY A 206 2.64 6.90 2.20
N LEU A 207 1.78 7.92 2.43
CA LEU A 207 2.04 9.30 2.04
C LEU A 207 3.20 9.92 2.81
N TYR A 208 3.28 9.72 4.14
CA TYR A 208 4.43 10.16 4.93
C TYR A 208 5.73 9.49 4.48
N ALA A 209 5.70 8.19 4.24
CA ALA A 209 6.86 7.44 3.76
C ALA A 209 7.32 7.92 2.38
N HIS A 210 6.38 8.16 1.45
CA HIS A 210 6.67 8.74 0.14
C HIS A 210 7.40 10.09 0.27
N GLY A 211 6.87 11.03 1.05
CA GLY A 211 7.50 12.33 1.30
C GLY A 211 8.89 12.20 1.97
N ALA A 212 9.03 11.30 2.95
CA ALA A 212 10.30 11.04 3.62
C ALA A 212 11.36 10.45 2.67
N ILE A 213 10.97 9.54 1.78
CA ILE A 213 11.86 8.98 0.75
C ILE A 213 12.33 10.07 -0.21
N LEU A 214 11.44 10.94 -0.71
CA LEU A 214 11.82 12.05 -1.58
C LEU A 214 12.78 13.01 -0.87
N THR A 215 12.52 13.32 0.39
CA THR A 215 13.39 14.17 1.23
C THR A 215 14.78 13.54 1.39
N ALA A 216 14.85 12.22 1.66
CA ALA A 216 16.09 11.50 1.79
C ALA A 216 16.88 11.42 0.48
N LEU A 217 16.21 11.22 -0.66
CA LEU A 217 16.82 11.27 -1.99
C LEU A 217 17.38 12.65 -2.29
N TYR A 218 16.65 13.72 -1.97
CA TYR A 218 17.14 15.09 -2.11
C TYR A 218 18.37 15.37 -1.23
N GLN A 219 18.36 14.90 0.03
CA GLN A 219 19.52 15.03 0.92
C GLN A 219 20.71 14.23 0.39
N ARG A 220 20.47 13.03 -0.13
CA ARG A 220 21.53 12.19 -0.74
C ARG A 220 22.24 12.88 -1.89
N MET A 221 21.55 13.68 -2.71
CA MET A 221 22.18 14.46 -3.78
C MET A 221 23.28 15.41 -3.26
N LYS A 222 23.22 15.80 -1.99
CA LYS A 222 24.21 16.67 -1.33
C LYS A 222 25.28 15.92 -0.57
N THR A 223 24.94 14.74 -0.02
CA THR A 223 25.79 14.01 0.93
C THR A 223 26.36 12.71 0.36
N GLU A 224 25.86 12.25 -0.78
CA GLU A 224 26.16 10.97 -1.42
C GLU A 224 25.86 9.74 -0.53
N ARG A 225 25.17 9.94 0.60
CA ARG A 225 24.86 8.89 1.59
C ARG A 225 23.38 8.65 1.69
N GLY A 226 23.02 7.36 1.73
CA GLY A 226 21.71 6.91 2.12
C GLY A 226 21.47 7.03 3.63
N GLN A 227 20.25 6.71 4.05
CA GLN A 227 19.86 6.74 5.47
C GLN A 227 18.74 5.76 5.75
N TRP A 228 18.51 5.50 7.04
CA TRP A 228 17.37 4.72 7.50
C TRP A 228 16.21 5.61 7.87
N ILE A 229 15.08 5.42 7.21
CA ILE A 229 13.79 6.05 7.50
C ILE A 229 12.94 5.03 8.28
N GLN A 230 12.34 5.46 9.38
CA GLN A 230 11.39 4.67 10.16
C GLN A 230 10.06 5.41 10.21
N CYS A 231 9.03 4.84 9.58
CA CYS A 231 7.65 5.26 9.68
C CYS A 231 6.85 4.19 10.41
N ASN A 232 5.80 4.58 11.13
CA ASN A 232 4.89 3.60 11.71
C ASN A 232 3.45 4.12 11.77
N LEU A 233 2.52 3.17 11.78
CA LEU A 233 1.09 3.45 11.73
C LEU A 233 0.63 4.27 12.92
N LEU A 234 1.08 3.94 14.14
CA LEU A 234 0.61 4.65 15.34
C LEU A 234 1.07 6.10 15.37
N GLN A 235 2.35 6.39 15.07
CA GLN A 235 2.83 7.78 15.01
C GLN A 235 2.11 8.58 13.93
N THR A 236 1.88 7.96 12.77
CA THR A 236 1.10 8.57 11.70
C THR A 236 -0.32 8.87 12.16
N GLN A 237 -0.97 7.92 12.82
CA GLN A 237 -2.33 8.11 13.31
C GLN A 237 -2.42 9.23 14.35
N VAL A 238 -1.50 9.27 15.32
CA VAL A 238 -1.46 10.34 16.34
C VAL A 238 -1.20 11.70 15.68
N ALA A 239 -0.27 11.77 14.72
CA ALA A 239 -0.02 13.01 13.97
C ALA A 239 -1.25 13.46 13.16
N SER A 240 -2.08 12.52 12.72
CA SER A 240 -3.32 12.79 11.96
C SER A 240 -4.49 13.25 12.82
N LEU A 241 -4.38 13.28 14.15
CA LEU A 241 -5.41 13.84 15.03
C LEU A 241 -5.54 15.37 14.93
N ILE A 242 -4.53 16.06 14.41
CA ILE A 242 -4.47 17.50 14.16
C ILE A 242 -5.15 18.36 15.26
N ASN A 243 -6.25 19.08 14.93
CA ASN A 243 -6.98 19.94 15.85
C ASN A 243 -7.60 19.17 17.04
N ILE A 244 -8.04 17.94 16.85
CA ILE A 244 -8.60 17.10 17.92
C ILE A 244 -7.54 16.81 18.99
N GLY A 245 -6.35 16.36 18.55
CA GLY A 245 -5.22 16.16 19.45
C GLY A 245 -4.76 17.44 20.14
N SER A 246 -4.74 18.58 19.42
CA SER A 246 -4.40 19.89 19.99
C SER A 246 -5.42 20.34 21.02
N SER A 247 -6.72 20.14 20.79
CA SER A 247 -7.78 20.49 21.73
C SER A 247 -7.64 19.74 23.06
N TYR A 248 -7.26 18.46 23.00
CA TYR A 248 -6.98 17.71 24.24
C TYR A 248 -5.70 18.19 24.92
N LEU A 249 -4.59 18.29 24.20
CA LEU A 249 -3.28 18.64 24.78
C LEU A 249 -3.22 20.06 25.34
N ILE A 250 -3.96 21.01 24.75
CA ILE A 250 -3.91 22.43 25.13
C ILE A 250 -5.03 22.76 26.12
N ALA A 251 -6.24 22.27 25.86
CA ALA A 251 -7.44 22.66 26.62
C ALA A 251 -8.03 21.54 27.46
N ASN A 252 -7.41 20.36 27.48
CA ASN A 252 -7.90 19.14 28.16
C ASN A 252 -9.35 18.80 27.76
N LYS A 253 -9.71 19.12 26.50
CA LYS A 253 -11.04 18.85 25.96
C LYS A 253 -11.08 17.48 25.30
N GLU A 254 -11.83 16.55 25.92
CA GLU A 254 -12.04 15.21 25.38
C GLU A 254 -12.88 15.29 24.10
N ALA A 255 -12.52 14.47 23.10
CA ALA A 255 -13.20 14.42 21.84
C ALA A 255 -14.38 13.43 21.88
N VAL A 256 -15.40 13.69 21.09
CA VAL A 256 -16.58 12.85 20.92
C VAL A 256 -16.87 12.61 19.44
N ARG A 257 -17.74 11.65 19.15
CA ARG A 257 -18.25 11.43 17.80
C ARG A 257 -19.27 12.50 17.42
N TRP A 258 -19.17 13.00 16.20
CA TRP A 258 -20.06 14.02 15.66
C TRP A 258 -20.86 13.55 14.41
N GLY A 259 -20.71 12.28 14.01
CA GLY A 259 -21.33 11.81 12.76
C GLY A 259 -20.82 12.60 11.56
N SER A 260 -21.69 13.28 10.86
CA SER A 260 -21.34 14.22 9.77
C SER A 260 -21.32 15.68 10.21
N GLU A 261 -21.60 15.96 11.50
CA GLU A 261 -21.69 17.33 12.03
C GLU A 261 -20.30 17.91 12.31
N HIS A 262 -20.16 19.21 12.09
CA HIS A 262 -19.00 19.96 12.55
C HIS A 262 -19.23 20.46 13.99
N GLU A 263 -18.27 20.27 14.89
CA GLU A 263 -18.40 20.61 16.30
C GLU A 263 -18.75 22.09 16.54
N SER A 264 -18.11 23.03 15.84
CA SER A 264 -18.14 24.46 16.12
C SER A 264 -18.68 25.34 14.98
N ILE A 265 -19.23 24.75 13.92
CA ILE A 265 -19.86 25.47 12.80
C ILE A 265 -21.23 24.87 12.53
N VAL A 266 -22.28 25.72 12.49
CA VAL A 266 -23.67 25.29 12.27
C VAL A 266 -24.38 26.23 11.30
N PRO A 267 -25.04 25.67 10.24
CA PRO A 267 -25.04 24.27 9.84
C PRO A 267 -23.78 23.88 9.06
N TYR A 268 -23.24 22.68 9.37
CA TYR A 268 -22.20 22.03 8.61
C TYR A 268 -22.33 20.52 8.83
N GLU A 269 -23.17 19.87 8.03
CA GLU A 269 -23.47 18.43 8.14
C GLU A 269 -24.20 17.89 6.91
N ALA A 270 -24.50 16.59 6.90
CA ALA A 270 -25.30 15.93 5.90
C ALA A 270 -26.78 15.84 6.33
N PHE A 271 -27.67 16.42 5.54
CA PHE A 271 -29.11 16.42 5.76
C PHE A 271 -29.79 15.35 4.90
N PRO A 272 -30.76 14.58 5.45
CA PRO A 272 -31.52 13.64 4.66
C PRO A 272 -32.43 14.36 3.65
N THR A 273 -32.41 13.93 2.41
CA THR A 273 -33.28 14.39 1.31
C THR A 273 -34.35 13.34 1.00
N LYS A 274 -35.14 13.57 -0.04
CA LYS A 274 -36.15 12.61 -0.45
C LYS A 274 -35.56 11.28 -0.98
N ASP A 275 -34.34 11.31 -1.56
CA ASP A 275 -33.69 10.19 -2.24
C ASP A 275 -32.28 9.84 -1.71
N GLY A 276 -31.83 10.54 -0.66
CA GLY A 276 -30.49 10.30 -0.11
C GLY A 276 -30.09 11.32 0.94
N TYR A 277 -28.92 11.94 0.75
CA TYR A 277 -28.37 12.96 1.65
C TYR A 277 -27.70 14.09 0.86
N MET A 278 -27.84 15.31 1.34
CA MET A 278 -27.14 16.49 0.86
C MET A 278 -26.29 17.09 1.99
N THR A 279 -24.97 17.18 1.76
CA THR A 279 -24.07 17.85 2.71
C THR A 279 -24.00 19.34 2.38
N VAL A 280 -24.12 20.19 3.39
CA VAL A 280 -23.90 21.65 3.29
C VAL A 280 -23.01 22.13 4.40
N GLY A 281 -22.18 23.15 4.10
CA GLY A 281 -21.33 23.80 5.10
C GLY A 281 -21.42 25.32 4.99
N THR A 282 -21.72 26.02 6.09
CA THR A 282 -21.76 27.48 6.13
C THR A 282 -20.75 28.01 7.14
N GLY A 283 -19.52 28.25 6.66
CA GLY A 283 -18.41 28.72 7.49
C GLY A 283 -18.44 30.22 7.80
N SER A 284 -19.41 30.97 7.25
CA SER A 284 -19.56 32.41 7.48
C SER A 284 -21.02 32.86 7.52
N GLU A 285 -21.26 34.05 8.09
CA GLU A 285 -22.62 34.62 8.14
C GLU A 285 -23.20 34.89 6.75
N VAL A 286 -22.36 35.27 5.79
CA VAL A 286 -22.79 35.45 4.40
C VAL A 286 -23.33 34.15 3.80
N GLN A 287 -22.63 33.06 4.05
CA GLN A 287 -23.03 31.74 3.57
C GLN A 287 -24.31 31.24 4.22
N PHE A 288 -24.48 31.46 5.53
CA PHE A 288 -25.73 31.10 6.22
C PHE A 288 -26.93 31.90 5.70
N LYS A 289 -26.76 33.21 5.52
CA LYS A 289 -27.81 34.07 4.95
C LYS A 289 -28.22 33.62 3.55
N GLU A 290 -27.27 33.26 2.72
CA GLU A 290 -27.55 32.77 1.37
C GLU A 290 -28.25 31.40 1.40
N LEU A 291 -27.85 30.49 2.27
CA LEU A 291 -28.51 29.19 2.47
C LEU A 291 -29.99 29.41 2.85
N ALA A 292 -30.25 30.24 3.86
CA ALA A 292 -31.61 30.54 4.33
C ALA A 292 -32.49 31.13 3.20
N LYS A 293 -31.96 32.07 2.41
CA LYS A 293 -32.66 32.65 1.25
C LYS A 293 -32.98 31.57 0.19
N ARG A 294 -32.03 30.76 -0.21
CA ARG A 294 -32.25 29.70 -1.23
C ARG A 294 -33.21 28.64 -0.78
N MET A 295 -33.22 28.31 0.49
CA MET A 295 -34.19 27.42 1.11
C MET A 295 -35.57 28.06 1.37
N ARG A 296 -35.71 29.38 1.18
CA ARG A 296 -36.91 30.17 1.52
C ARG A 296 -37.27 30.11 3.00
N LEU A 297 -36.23 30.16 3.85
CA LEU A 297 -36.32 30.17 5.31
C LEU A 297 -35.79 31.51 5.84
N THR A 298 -36.22 32.63 5.26
CA THR A 298 -35.73 33.95 5.59
C THR A 298 -36.04 34.39 7.03
N GLU A 299 -37.08 33.82 7.63
CA GLU A 299 -37.45 34.02 9.04
C GLU A 299 -36.35 33.54 10.01
N LEU A 300 -35.47 32.67 9.62
CA LEU A 300 -34.30 32.26 10.43
C LEU A 300 -33.32 33.43 10.61
N LEU A 301 -33.30 34.38 9.69
CA LEU A 301 -32.38 35.51 9.71
C LEU A 301 -32.77 36.57 10.75
N ASP A 302 -34.04 36.65 11.09
CA ASP A 302 -34.60 37.57 12.08
C ASP A 302 -34.64 36.97 13.49
N CYS A 303 -34.34 35.69 13.61
CA CYS A 303 -34.33 34.97 14.87
C CYS A 303 -33.01 35.15 15.63
N GLU A 304 -33.08 35.73 16.82
CA GLU A 304 -31.92 35.98 17.72
C GLU A 304 -31.11 34.71 18.00
N LYS A 305 -31.77 33.55 18.05
CA LYS A 305 -31.12 32.25 18.25
C LYS A 305 -30.16 31.86 17.13
N PHE A 306 -30.33 32.42 15.91
CA PHE A 306 -29.58 32.01 14.72
C PHE A 306 -28.76 33.14 14.09
N ARG A 307 -28.73 34.31 14.68
CA ARG A 307 -28.14 35.54 14.13
C ARG A 307 -26.63 35.45 13.85
N ASN A 308 -25.92 34.64 14.60
CA ASN A 308 -24.48 34.40 14.42
C ASN A 308 -24.11 32.91 14.72
N ASN A 309 -22.89 32.49 14.35
CA ASN A 309 -22.48 31.13 14.52
C ASN A 309 -22.49 30.65 15.97
N THR A 310 -22.08 31.48 16.92
CA THR A 310 -22.09 31.15 18.36
C THR A 310 -23.51 30.82 18.83
N SER A 311 -24.48 31.68 18.47
CA SER A 311 -25.90 31.46 18.80
C SER A 311 -26.43 30.18 18.12
N ARG A 312 -26.06 29.92 16.86
CA ARG A 312 -26.45 28.69 16.15
C ARG A 312 -25.87 27.43 16.77
N VAL A 313 -24.61 27.47 17.24
CA VAL A 313 -24.00 26.33 17.98
C VAL A 313 -24.76 26.04 19.26
N GLN A 314 -25.19 27.09 20.01
CA GLN A 314 -25.97 26.93 21.24
C GLN A 314 -27.38 26.39 20.98
N ASN A 315 -27.98 26.73 19.84
CA ASN A 315 -29.32 26.31 19.44
C ASN A 315 -29.31 25.34 18.27
N ARG A 316 -28.23 24.50 18.20
CA ARG A 316 -27.98 23.55 17.10
C ARG A 316 -29.17 22.68 16.80
N ASP A 317 -29.70 21.98 17.78
CA ASP A 317 -30.70 20.94 17.60
C ASP A 317 -31.98 21.53 16.99
N GLU A 318 -32.39 22.73 17.40
CA GLU A 318 -33.56 23.44 16.87
C GLU A 318 -33.34 23.82 15.38
N LEU A 319 -32.21 24.43 15.06
CA LEU A 319 -31.88 24.84 13.70
C LEU A 319 -31.76 23.64 12.76
N VAL A 320 -31.04 22.62 13.19
CA VAL A 320 -30.79 21.40 12.41
C VAL A 320 -32.12 20.67 12.12
N GLU A 321 -33.05 20.63 13.09
CA GLU A 321 -34.34 19.97 12.85
C GLU A 321 -35.21 20.76 11.86
N ILE A 322 -35.17 22.10 11.88
CA ILE A 322 -35.83 22.94 10.87
C ILE A 322 -35.28 22.61 9.47
N LEU A 323 -33.96 22.64 9.33
CA LEU A 323 -33.30 22.36 8.06
C LEU A 323 -33.55 20.92 7.57
N ARG A 324 -33.50 19.93 8.47
CA ARG A 324 -33.77 18.51 8.15
C ARG A 324 -35.17 18.32 7.58
N ARG A 325 -36.18 18.96 8.15
CA ARG A 325 -37.56 18.95 7.63
C ARG A 325 -37.65 19.53 6.24
N GLU A 326 -36.92 20.62 5.98
CA GLU A 326 -36.95 21.27 4.67
C GLU A 326 -36.21 20.45 3.62
N PHE A 327 -35.03 19.94 3.93
CA PHE A 327 -34.26 19.10 3.01
C PHE A 327 -35.01 17.85 2.54
N LYS A 328 -35.80 17.22 3.41
CA LYS A 328 -36.64 16.04 3.08
C LYS A 328 -37.71 16.31 2.01
N LYS A 329 -38.05 17.57 1.75
CA LYS A 329 -39.10 17.88 0.78
C LYS A 329 -38.69 17.71 -0.67
N LYS A 330 -37.38 17.70 -0.98
CA LYS A 330 -36.85 17.62 -2.35
C LYS A 330 -35.75 16.57 -2.47
N ASP A 331 -35.52 16.10 -3.70
CA ASP A 331 -34.43 15.20 -4.03
C ASP A 331 -33.09 15.93 -4.18
N ASN A 332 -32.00 15.17 -4.22
CA ASN A 332 -30.64 15.69 -4.33
C ASN A 332 -30.44 16.55 -5.58
N LYS A 333 -31.03 16.14 -6.72
CA LYS A 333 -30.92 16.88 -7.97
C LYS A 333 -31.54 18.27 -7.85
N THR A 334 -32.75 18.34 -7.35
CA THR A 334 -33.48 19.62 -7.14
C THR A 334 -32.71 20.53 -6.17
N TRP A 335 -32.13 19.99 -5.09
CA TRP A 335 -31.32 20.78 -4.17
C TRP A 335 -30.03 21.28 -4.84
N ALA A 336 -29.37 20.47 -5.65
CA ALA A 336 -28.17 20.90 -6.38
C ALA A 336 -28.51 22.05 -7.36
N GLU A 337 -29.64 21.99 -8.07
CA GLU A 337 -30.11 23.08 -8.95
C GLU A 337 -30.41 24.37 -8.16
N ILE A 338 -31.03 24.27 -6.97
CA ILE A 338 -31.31 25.42 -6.09
C ILE A 338 -30.01 26.05 -5.58
N PHE A 339 -29.01 25.25 -5.28
CA PHE A 339 -27.72 25.71 -4.71
C PHE A 339 -26.69 26.10 -5.77
N GLU A 340 -26.97 25.86 -7.05
CA GLU A 340 -26.03 26.21 -8.11
C GLU A 340 -25.60 27.67 -8.04
N GLY A 341 -24.27 27.92 -8.14
CA GLY A 341 -23.68 29.27 -8.00
C GLY A 341 -23.78 29.88 -6.59
N SER A 342 -24.07 29.08 -5.55
CA SER A 342 -24.04 29.60 -4.16
C SER A 342 -22.60 29.82 -3.65
N PRO A 343 -22.40 30.77 -2.69
CA PRO A 343 -21.09 30.99 -2.08
C PRO A 343 -20.75 29.96 -0.99
N PHE A 344 -21.62 29.03 -0.66
CA PHE A 344 -21.40 27.98 0.32
C PHE A 344 -21.19 26.61 -0.37
N PRO A 345 -20.30 25.76 0.18
CA PRO A 345 -20.11 24.42 -0.34
C PRO A 345 -21.30 23.52 -0.04
N TYR A 346 -21.64 22.68 -1.03
CA TYR A 346 -22.66 21.64 -0.94
C TYR A 346 -22.32 20.46 -1.84
N GLY A 347 -22.91 19.32 -1.56
CA GLY A 347 -22.78 18.12 -2.40
C GLY A 347 -23.59 16.94 -1.87
N PRO A 348 -24.09 16.08 -2.75
CA PRO A 348 -24.78 14.86 -2.35
C PRO A 348 -23.78 13.83 -1.79
N ILE A 349 -24.25 12.93 -0.91
CA ILE A 349 -23.50 11.74 -0.56
C ILE A 349 -23.70 10.72 -1.68
N ASN A 350 -22.68 10.58 -2.53
CA ASN A 350 -22.70 9.68 -3.68
C ASN A 350 -22.37 8.23 -3.30
N THR A 351 -23.00 7.29 -3.96
CA THR A 351 -22.52 5.90 -4.04
C THR A 351 -21.25 5.85 -4.88
N ILE A 352 -20.46 4.77 -4.76
CA ILE A 352 -19.22 4.60 -5.54
C ILE A 352 -19.51 4.61 -7.05
N GLY A 353 -20.61 4.03 -7.50
CA GLY A 353 -21.04 4.11 -8.90
C GLY A 353 -21.29 5.54 -9.34
N GLN A 354 -22.04 6.32 -8.56
CA GLN A 354 -22.29 7.73 -8.83
C GLN A 354 -21.02 8.58 -8.86
N VAL A 355 -20.02 8.29 -8.00
CA VAL A 355 -18.71 8.97 -8.06
C VAL A 355 -18.04 8.76 -9.41
N PHE A 356 -18.00 7.52 -9.93
CA PHE A 356 -17.36 7.24 -11.22
C PHE A 356 -18.22 7.66 -12.43
N ASP A 357 -19.52 7.89 -12.24
CA ASP A 357 -20.42 8.45 -13.24
C ASP A 357 -20.46 9.98 -13.26
N ASP A 358 -19.93 10.63 -12.23
CA ASP A 358 -19.89 12.08 -12.09
C ASP A 358 -19.20 12.75 -13.28
N PRO A 359 -19.80 13.78 -13.90
CA PRO A 359 -19.24 14.47 -15.06
C PRO A 359 -17.87 15.10 -14.79
N HIS A 360 -17.64 15.64 -13.59
CA HIS A 360 -16.38 16.25 -13.23
C HIS A 360 -15.30 15.19 -13.03
N VAL A 361 -15.61 14.07 -12.36
CA VAL A 361 -14.68 12.94 -12.20
C VAL A 361 -14.27 12.34 -13.54
N LYS A 362 -15.20 12.25 -14.51
CA LYS A 362 -14.91 11.85 -15.89
C LYS A 362 -14.03 12.88 -16.61
N HIS A 363 -14.34 14.18 -16.46
CA HIS A 363 -13.58 15.27 -17.11
C HIS A 363 -12.12 15.34 -16.63
N ILE A 364 -11.87 15.13 -15.34
CA ILE A 364 -10.50 15.11 -14.80
C ILE A 364 -9.77 13.77 -14.98
N GLU A 365 -10.35 12.84 -15.73
CA GLU A 365 -9.76 11.56 -16.14
C GLU A 365 -9.22 10.70 -14.97
N MET A 366 -9.93 10.73 -13.83
CA MET A 366 -9.52 9.95 -12.65
C MET A 366 -9.59 8.43 -12.85
N VAL A 367 -10.31 7.95 -13.86
CA VAL A 367 -10.37 6.53 -14.22
C VAL A 367 -9.54 6.31 -15.48
N GLN A 368 -8.53 5.45 -15.38
CA GLN A 368 -7.64 5.12 -16.49
C GLN A 368 -7.76 3.63 -16.82
N GLU A 369 -7.72 3.30 -18.12
CA GLU A 369 -7.78 1.93 -18.62
C GLU A 369 -6.37 1.45 -18.95
N VAL A 370 -6.00 0.25 -18.49
CA VAL A 370 -4.72 -0.38 -18.75
C VAL A 370 -4.90 -1.85 -19.11
N GLU A 371 -4.02 -2.37 -19.96
CA GLU A 371 -4.02 -3.77 -20.34
C GLU A 371 -3.27 -4.60 -19.29
N HIS A 372 -3.96 -5.56 -18.70
CA HIS A 372 -3.39 -6.50 -17.76
C HIS A 372 -2.76 -7.69 -18.52
N SER A 373 -1.75 -8.33 -17.91
CA SER A 373 -1.05 -9.48 -18.53
C SER A 373 -1.95 -10.69 -18.85
N SER A 374 -3.15 -10.74 -18.30
CA SER A 374 -4.19 -11.73 -18.69
C SER A 374 -4.87 -11.42 -20.02
N GLY A 375 -4.48 -10.35 -20.73
CA GLY A 375 -5.15 -9.87 -21.95
C GLY A 375 -6.44 -9.09 -21.70
N LYS A 376 -6.81 -8.85 -20.44
CA LYS A 376 -7.99 -8.05 -20.08
C LYS A 376 -7.63 -6.58 -19.89
N LYS A 377 -8.50 -5.70 -20.35
CA LYS A 377 -8.46 -4.28 -19.99
C LYS A 377 -9.09 -4.09 -18.62
N ILE A 378 -8.36 -3.47 -17.71
CA ILE A 378 -8.84 -3.14 -16.37
C ILE A 378 -8.85 -1.62 -16.16
N LYS A 379 -9.80 -1.15 -15.37
CA LYS A 379 -9.89 0.26 -14.99
C LYS A 379 -9.24 0.43 -13.61
N VAL A 380 -8.40 1.44 -13.49
CA VAL A 380 -7.72 1.81 -12.24
C VAL A 380 -7.95 3.29 -11.95
N VAL A 381 -7.94 3.66 -10.68
CA VAL A 381 -7.97 5.07 -10.27
C VAL A 381 -6.60 5.68 -10.53
N GLY A 382 -6.54 6.78 -11.26
CA GLY A 382 -5.30 7.48 -11.61
C GLY A 382 -4.69 8.28 -10.45
N PRO A 383 -3.50 8.84 -10.62
CA PRO A 383 -2.88 9.71 -9.62
C PRO A 383 -3.61 11.06 -9.52
N PRO A 384 -3.77 11.61 -8.28
CA PRO A 384 -4.58 12.82 -8.06
C PRO A 384 -3.84 14.15 -8.23
N VAL A 385 -2.55 14.11 -8.64
CA VAL A 385 -1.71 15.32 -8.74
C VAL A 385 -1.34 15.58 -10.20
N THR A 386 -1.61 16.79 -10.66
CA THR A 386 -1.22 17.26 -11.99
C THR A 386 -0.07 18.27 -11.88
N TYR A 387 0.94 18.10 -12.68
CA TYR A 387 2.09 19.01 -12.78
C TYR A 387 2.06 19.77 -14.10
N SER A 388 2.46 21.03 -14.10
CA SER A 388 2.53 21.85 -15.31
C SER A 388 3.60 21.41 -16.30
N TYR A 389 4.62 20.67 -15.84
CA TYR A 389 5.74 20.21 -16.66
C TYR A 389 6.01 18.71 -16.51
N ALA A 390 6.04 18.19 -15.28
CA ALA A 390 6.34 16.80 -15.00
C ALA A 390 5.17 15.87 -15.34
N THR A 391 5.47 14.59 -15.60
CA THR A 391 4.46 13.55 -15.81
C THR A 391 4.21 12.77 -14.53
N ASN A 392 2.93 12.53 -14.26
CA ASN A 392 2.45 11.69 -13.14
C ASN A 392 1.29 10.85 -13.69
N LYS A 393 1.57 9.60 -14.08
CA LYS A 393 0.59 8.81 -14.83
C LYS A 393 0.68 7.31 -14.58
N VAL A 394 -0.39 6.61 -14.87
CA VAL A 394 -0.41 5.16 -14.97
C VAL A 394 0.27 4.76 -16.29
N ARG A 395 1.29 3.90 -16.23
CA ARG A 395 2.06 3.41 -17.39
C ARG A 395 1.88 1.91 -17.61
N SER A 396 1.64 1.15 -16.55
CA SER A 396 1.44 -0.29 -16.63
C SER A 396 0.42 -0.77 -15.60
N ALA A 397 -0.26 -1.84 -15.94
CA ALA A 397 -1.14 -2.55 -15.01
C ALA A 397 -0.36 -3.17 -13.85
N PRO A 398 -1.02 -3.47 -12.71
CA PRO A 398 -0.43 -4.28 -11.65
C PRO A 398 0.04 -5.63 -12.19
N PRO A 399 1.26 -6.11 -11.82
CA PRO A 399 1.81 -7.34 -12.38
C PRO A 399 1.22 -8.58 -11.72
N VAL A 400 1.19 -9.72 -12.43
CA VAL A 400 1.04 -11.02 -11.80
C VAL A 400 2.32 -11.40 -11.04
N ALA A 401 2.21 -12.30 -10.06
CA ALA A 401 3.36 -12.68 -9.24
C ALA A 401 4.50 -13.26 -10.08
N GLY A 402 5.68 -12.67 -9.98
CA GLY A 402 6.88 -13.13 -10.69
C GLY A 402 6.93 -12.82 -12.19
N GLN A 403 6.00 -12.03 -12.72
CA GLN A 403 5.89 -11.72 -14.15
C GLN A 403 7.22 -11.29 -14.80
N HIS A 404 8.08 -10.60 -14.07
CA HIS A 404 9.30 -10.01 -14.60
C HIS A 404 10.58 -10.70 -14.05
N THR A 405 10.44 -11.86 -13.40
CA THR A 405 11.57 -12.56 -12.77
C THR A 405 12.67 -12.87 -13.79
N ASP A 406 12.31 -13.47 -14.91
CA ASP A 406 13.26 -13.84 -15.95
C ASP A 406 13.88 -12.63 -16.64
N GLU A 407 13.08 -11.60 -16.94
CA GLU A 407 13.56 -10.35 -17.53
C GLU A 407 14.65 -9.71 -16.67
N ILE A 408 14.40 -9.58 -15.39
CA ILE A 408 15.30 -8.87 -14.46
C ILE A 408 16.54 -9.71 -14.14
N LEU A 409 16.40 -11.02 -13.97
CA LEU A 409 17.52 -11.90 -13.61
C LEU A 409 18.40 -12.30 -14.81
N LYS A 410 17.87 -12.31 -16.02
CA LYS A 410 18.63 -12.57 -17.26
C LYS A 410 19.36 -11.32 -17.78
N THR A 411 18.99 -10.13 -17.33
CA THR A 411 19.71 -8.91 -17.74
C THR A 411 21.19 -9.02 -17.30
N PRO A 412 22.21 -8.71 -18.14
CA PRO A 412 23.64 -8.95 -17.86
C PRO A 412 24.18 -8.31 -16.59
N THR A 413 23.37 -7.52 -15.93
CA THR A 413 23.65 -6.80 -14.70
C THR A 413 23.60 -7.66 -13.43
N VAL A 414 23.06 -8.90 -13.47
CA VAL A 414 23.01 -9.79 -12.31
C VAL A 414 23.65 -11.14 -12.68
N ARG A 415 24.95 -11.27 -12.46
CA ARG A 415 25.65 -12.58 -12.55
C ARG A 415 25.35 -13.36 -11.28
N LEU A 416 24.38 -14.28 -11.34
CA LEU A 416 24.10 -15.24 -10.29
C LEU A 416 25.21 -16.28 -10.21
N ARG A 417 26.00 -16.27 -9.14
CA ARG A 417 26.81 -17.44 -8.74
C ARG A 417 25.97 -18.25 -7.75
N LEU A 418 25.20 -19.20 -8.29
CA LEU A 418 24.56 -20.21 -7.46
C LEU A 418 25.64 -21.03 -6.80
N ARG A 419 25.89 -20.85 -5.51
CA ARG A 419 26.68 -21.77 -4.71
C ARG A 419 25.76 -22.91 -4.30
N LYS A 420 26.12 -24.14 -4.68
CA LYS A 420 25.46 -25.34 -4.09
C LYS A 420 25.51 -25.17 -2.56
N PRO A 421 24.38 -25.34 -1.86
CA PRO A 421 24.42 -25.35 -0.41
C PRO A 421 25.42 -26.40 0.05
N LYS A 422 26.34 -26.04 0.95
CA LYS A 422 27.20 -27.01 1.59
C LYS A 422 26.29 -27.91 2.41
N CYS A 423 26.07 -29.13 1.92
CA CYS A 423 25.32 -30.12 2.64
C CYS A 423 26.11 -30.44 3.94
N SER A 424 25.63 -29.94 5.06
CA SER A 424 26.25 -30.21 6.38
C SER A 424 25.86 -31.58 6.94
N LYS A 425 25.04 -32.34 6.23
CA LYS A 425 24.72 -33.71 6.60
C LYS A 425 25.86 -34.59 6.15
N LYS A 426 26.72 -35.00 7.09
CA LYS A 426 27.61 -36.14 6.88
C LYS A 426 26.72 -37.38 6.65
N VAL A 427 26.85 -37.98 5.47
CA VAL A 427 26.24 -39.28 5.19
C VAL A 427 26.94 -40.28 6.12
N GLN A 428 26.23 -40.82 7.11
CA GLN A 428 26.71 -41.92 7.92
C GLN A 428 26.35 -43.22 7.15
N TRP A 429 27.36 -43.89 6.67
CA TRP A 429 27.21 -45.19 6.05
C TRP A 429 26.89 -46.24 7.11
N THR A 430 25.88 -47.04 6.90
CA THR A 430 25.62 -48.18 7.76
C THR A 430 26.70 -49.24 7.57
N GLN A 431 26.99 -49.96 8.65
CA GLN A 431 28.00 -51.06 8.61
C GLN A 431 27.58 -52.10 7.55
N GLY A 432 28.44 -52.35 6.54
CA GLY A 432 28.13 -53.20 5.40
C GLY A 432 27.93 -52.48 4.06
N THR A 433 27.97 -51.14 4.02
CA THR A 433 27.92 -50.40 2.76
C THR A 433 29.28 -50.53 2.04
N VAL A 434 29.30 -51.10 0.86
CA VAL A 434 30.54 -51.29 0.06
C VAL A 434 30.75 -50.06 -0.81
N ASP A 435 31.88 -49.37 -0.63
CA ASP A 435 32.32 -48.31 -1.52
C ASP A 435 32.91 -48.94 -2.78
N ASN A 436 32.30 -48.68 -3.95
CA ASN A 436 32.73 -49.19 -5.24
C ASN A 436 33.50 -48.16 -6.07
N GLU A 437 33.94 -47.06 -5.48
CA GLU A 437 34.63 -45.95 -6.20
C GLU A 437 35.95 -46.42 -6.86
N HIS A 438 36.59 -47.46 -6.33
CA HIS A 438 37.84 -48.02 -6.83
C HIS A 438 37.71 -49.41 -7.52
N MET A 439 36.48 -49.86 -7.74
CA MET A 439 36.25 -51.24 -8.32
C MET A 439 36.29 -51.32 -9.85
N ASN A 440 36.69 -50.30 -10.57
CA ASN A 440 36.77 -50.27 -12.04
C ASN A 440 35.54 -50.81 -12.79
N LYS A 441 34.36 -50.80 -12.16
CA LYS A 441 33.08 -51.17 -12.78
C LYS A 441 32.47 -49.98 -13.47
N LYS A 442 32.03 -50.17 -14.71
CA LYS A 442 31.30 -49.12 -15.47
C LYS A 442 30.14 -48.62 -14.66
N LYS A 443 30.02 -47.28 -14.51
CA LYS A 443 28.90 -46.62 -13.83
C LYS A 443 27.60 -47.09 -14.50
N SER A 444 26.70 -47.71 -13.74
CA SER A 444 25.36 -48.05 -14.18
C SER A 444 24.62 -46.79 -14.62
N LYS A 445 24.07 -46.79 -15.82
CA LYS A 445 23.20 -45.69 -16.31
C LYS A 445 21.82 -45.65 -15.63
N CYS A 446 21.55 -46.61 -14.76
CA CYS A 446 20.26 -46.78 -14.08
C CYS A 446 20.26 -46.30 -12.64
N CYS A 447 20.88 -45.14 -12.31
CA CYS A 447 20.59 -44.47 -11.05
C CYS A 447 19.42 -43.50 -11.27
N CYS A 448 18.23 -44.04 -11.30
CA CYS A 448 16.98 -43.34 -11.49
C CYS A 448 16.54 -42.67 -10.18
N ILE A 449 17.23 -41.62 -9.71
CA ILE A 449 16.78 -40.76 -8.62
C ILE A 449 16.60 -39.30 -9.14
N TYR A 450 16.54 -39.13 -10.45
CA TYR A 450 16.31 -37.80 -11.03
C TYR A 450 15.08 -37.86 -11.94
N GLU A 451 13.92 -37.46 -11.38
CA GLU A 451 12.81 -37.01 -12.21
C GLU A 451 13.08 -35.55 -12.62
N LYS A 452 13.21 -35.34 -13.92
CA LYS A 452 13.35 -34.01 -14.50
C LYS A 452 12.11 -33.20 -14.16
N PRO A 453 12.24 -31.99 -13.58
CA PRO A 453 11.08 -31.14 -13.38
C PRO A 453 10.41 -30.86 -14.72
N ARG A 454 9.12 -31.17 -14.85
CA ARG A 454 8.33 -30.91 -16.06
C ARG A 454 8.19 -29.40 -16.22
N SER A 455 8.44 -28.88 -17.40
CA SER A 455 8.14 -27.50 -17.76
C SER A 455 6.62 -27.35 -17.88
N PHE A 456 6.11 -26.20 -17.42
CA PHE A 456 4.69 -25.87 -17.49
C PHE A 456 4.25 -25.82 -18.96
N GLY A 457 3.39 -26.75 -19.41
CA GLY A 457 2.79 -26.71 -20.74
C GLY A 457 2.97 -27.97 -21.62
N GLU A 458 3.67 -29.02 -21.20
CA GLU A 458 3.74 -30.28 -21.96
C GLU A 458 2.61 -31.21 -21.54
N SER A 459 1.69 -31.47 -22.48
CA SER A 459 0.66 -32.49 -22.37
C SER A 459 1.27 -33.89 -22.46
N SER A 460 0.71 -34.80 -21.69
CA SER A 460 1.07 -36.21 -21.68
C SER A 460 0.94 -36.84 -23.08
N SER A 461 2.05 -37.20 -23.70
CA SER A 461 2.08 -38.18 -24.75
C SER A 461 2.87 -39.40 -24.25
N GLU A 462 2.18 -40.50 -24.23
CA GLU A 462 2.57 -41.90 -24.22
C GLU A 462 3.90 -42.31 -23.60
N GLU A 463 3.79 -43.06 -22.51
CA GLU A 463 4.83 -43.83 -21.89
C GLU A 463 5.37 -44.86 -22.89
N SER A 464 6.62 -44.69 -23.32
CA SER A 464 7.38 -45.81 -23.87
C SER A 464 7.89 -46.62 -22.68
N GLU A 465 7.35 -47.81 -22.52
CA GLU A 465 7.87 -48.84 -21.62
C GLU A 465 9.19 -49.40 -22.18
N ASP A 466 10.30 -48.73 -22.00
CA ASP A 466 11.62 -49.33 -22.12
C ASP A 466 12.00 -49.95 -20.78
N GLU A 467 11.62 -51.23 -20.62
CA GLU A 467 12.04 -52.06 -19.50
C GLU A 467 13.55 -52.31 -19.56
N CYS A 468 14.25 -51.84 -18.53
CA CYS A 468 15.66 -52.16 -18.35
C CYS A 468 15.82 -53.61 -17.89
N GLU A 469 16.23 -54.49 -18.81
CA GLU A 469 16.43 -55.94 -18.56
C GLU A 469 17.46 -56.26 -17.47
N HIS A 470 18.17 -55.28 -16.89
CA HIS A 470 19.27 -55.54 -15.95
C HIS A 470 19.05 -55.00 -14.54
N CYS A 471 17.87 -54.50 -14.21
CA CYS A 471 17.53 -53.97 -12.88
C CYS A 471 16.61 -54.92 -12.11
N HIS A 472 17.16 -56.00 -11.55
CA HIS A 472 16.42 -56.88 -10.64
C HIS A 472 16.18 -56.15 -9.30
N GLY A 473 14.93 -55.92 -8.95
CA GLY A 473 14.52 -55.40 -7.63
C GLY A 473 13.93 -53.98 -7.59
N HIS A 474 13.79 -53.30 -8.73
CA HIS A 474 13.36 -51.88 -8.75
C HIS A 474 11.86 -51.69 -8.44
N LYS A 475 10.98 -52.64 -8.81
CA LYS A 475 9.53 -52.52 -8.59
C LYS A 475 9.10 -52.75 -7.13
N ASP A 476 9.85 -53.55 -6.37
CA ASP A 476 9.44 -53.92 -5.01
C ASP A 476 9.91 -52.94 -3.92
N ALA A 477 10.93 -52.15 -4.18
CA ALA A 477 11.41 -51.17 -3.21
C ALA A 477 10.44 -49.97 -3.03
N HIS A 478 9.68 -49.64 -4.06
CA HIS A 478 8.71 -48.55 -4.00
C HIS A 478 7.32 -48.94 -3.51
N LYS A 479 6.95 -50.22 -3.54
CA LYS A 479 5.65 -50.69 -3.05
C LYS A 479 5.57 -50.83 -1.52
N LYS A 480 6.68 -50.87 -0.81
CA LYS A 480 6.70 -51.00 0.66
C LYS A 480 6.49 -49.71 1.44
N VAL A 481 6.40 -48.56 0.80
CA VAL A 481 6.23 -47.25 1.48
C VAL A 481 4.76 -46.75 1.45
N LEU A 482 3.85 -47.48 0.76
CA LEU A 482 2.46 -47.01 0.57
C LEU A 482 1.39 -47.78 1.36
N HIS A 483 1.78 -48.62 2.32
CA HIS A 483 0.81 -49.35 3.18
C HIS A 483 1.11 -49.13 4.67
N HIS A 484 0.81 -47.93 5.16
CA HIS A 484 0.36 -47.68 6.54
C HIS A 484 -0.76 -46.67 6.48
N ASN A 485 -1.94 -47.14 6.11
CA ASN A 485 -3.20 -46.48 6.47
C ASN A 485 -3.51 -46.91 7.90
N ALA A 486 -3.37 -45.99 8.83
CA ALA A 486 -4.00 -46.08 10.12
C ALA A 486 -5.36 -45.39 10.00
N GLU A 487 -6.44 -46.15 10.17
CA GLU A 487 -7.79 -45.64 10.35
C GLU A 487 -7.85 -44.77 11.62
N PRO A 488 -8.56 -43.64 11.60
CA PRO A 488 -8.82 -42.88 12.82
C PRO A 488 -9.91 -43.58 13.66
N PRO A 489 -9.81 -43.55 15.00
CA PRO A 489 -10.81 -44.15 15.86
C PRO A 489 -12.14 -43.40 15.80
N LYS A 490 -13.23 -44.13 15.75
CA LYS A 490 -14.60 -43.63 15.87
C LYS A 490 -14.81 -43.10 17.30
N GLU A 491 -15.10 -41.82 17.46
CA GLU A 491 -15.65 -41.30 18.71
C GLU A 491 -17.17 -41.48 18.71
N GLU A 492 -17.61 -42.18 19.77
CA GLU A 492 -19.02 -42.35 20.11
C GLU A 492 -19.59 -41.06 20.71
N ILE A 493 -20.75 -40.65 20.24
CA ILE A 493 -21.54 -39.53 20.79
C ILE A 493 -22.41 -40.04 21.92
N PRO A 494 -22.31 -39.52 23.15
CA PRO A 494 -23.37 -39.74 24.15
C PRO A 494 -24.46 -38.69 23.99
N SER A 495 -25.67 -39.14 23.78
CA SER A 495 -26.90 -38.40 23.95
C SER A 495 -27.20 -38.14 25.41
N SER A 496 -27.44 -36.89 25.81
CA SER A 496 -28.42 -36.64 26.89
C SER A 496 -28.91 -35.19 26.84
N ALA A 497 -30.22 -35.10 26.79
CA ALA A 497 -31.03 -33.90 26.96
C ALA A 497 -30.97 -33.38 28.41
N GLY A 498 -31.13 -32.07 28.58
CA GLY A 498 -31.35 -31.44 29.88
C GLY A 498 -31.56 -29.94 29.76
N ASN A 499 -32.83 -29.54 29.76
CA ASN A 499 -33.30 -28.18 30.03
C ASN A 499 -32.71 -27.58 31.30
N PHE A 500 -32.49 -26.25 31.36
CA PHE A 500 -33.02 -25.33 32.38
C PHE A 500 -32.63 -23.89 32.05
N ILE A 501 -33.60 -23.09 31.84
CA ILE A 501 -34.05 -21.75 32.24
C ILE A 501 -33.20 -21.08 33.35
N SER A 502 -32.65 -19.93 33.10
CA SER A 502 -32.89 -18.60 33.67
C SER A 502 -31.89 -17.57 33.08
#